data_72c1ca75cde09e444e679f6cd54eefd4
#
_entry.id   72c1ca75cde09e444e679f6cd54eefd4
#
_cell.length_a   1.000
_cell.length_b   1.000
_cell.length_c   1.000
_cell.angle_alpha   90.00
_cell.angle_beta   90.00
_cell.angle_gamma   90.00
#
_symmetry.space_group_name_H-M   'P 1'
#
loop_
_entity.id
_entity.type
_entity.pdbx_description
1 polymer ?
#
loop_
_entity_poly.entity_id
_entity_poly.type
_entity_poly.pdbx_seq_one_letter_code
_entity_poly.pdbx_strand_id
1 'polypeptide(L)'
;MLKKRACDGAVPCYTGFHPHLLIEKNYYASCLTDEEDNLIQIKEKYSFEKDKTKAKHSPGVYYFKDGATLKKYCQMLVDANETLNGEFYASLPYNYMVNDGKKVWVPTNVDKFCQWGTPEDMADYLFWTECTRRF
;
A
#
# COMPACT_ATOMS: atom_id res chain seq x y z
N MET A 1 -4.23 17.59 -1.52
CA MET A 1 -3.28 17.06 -2.51
C MET A 1 -3.98 16.24 -3.61
N LEU A 2 -4.80 15.28 -3.30
CA LEU A 2 -5.54 14.43 -4.28
C LEU A 2 -6.45 15.21 -5.25
N LYS A 3 -7.02 16.34 -4.82
CA LYS A 3 -7.86 17.20 -5.68
C LYS A 3 -7.12 17.93 -6.81
N LYS A 4 -5.78 17.96 -6.79
CA LYS A 4 -4.97 18.65 -7.82
C LYS A 4 -4.55 17.73 -8.97
N ARG A 5 -4.63 16.41 -8.80
CA ARG A 5 -4.30 15.43 -9.83
C ARG A 5 -5.55 14.63 -10.20
N ALA A 6 -5.96 14.71 -11.46
CA ALA A 6 -7.08 13.91 -11.96
C ALA A 6 -6.66 12.44 -11.97
N CYS A 7 -7.17 11.67 -11.01
CA CYS A 7 -6.95 10.23 -10.91
C CYS A 7 -8.25 9.52 -10.52
N ASP A 8 -8.38 8.26 -10.90
CA ASP A 8 -9.52 7.40 -10.57
C ASP A 8 -9.31 6.67 -9.25
N GLY A 9 -8.05 6.54 -8.82
CA GLY A 9 -7.63 5.94 -7.57
C GLY A 9 -6.27 6.43 -7.13
N ALA A 10 -5.91 6.18 -5.86
CA ALA A 10 -4.56 6.42 -5.37
C ALA A 10 -4.19 5.44 -4.25
N VAL A 11 -2.92 5.09 -4.21
CA VAL A 11 -2.30 4.27 -3.17
C VAL A 11 -1.11 5.04 -2.61
N PRO A 12 -1.29 5.82 -1.51
CA PRO A 12 -0.17 6.45 -0.84
C PRO A 12 0.84 5.39 -0.38
N CYS A 13 2.12 5.63 -0.63
CA CYS A 13 3.18 4.69 -0.29
C CYS A 13 4.26 5.37 0.56
N TYR A 14 4.96 4.56 1.34
CA TYR A 14 6.20 4.93 2.01
C TYR A 14 7.39 4.24 1.34
N THR A 15 8.55 4.86 1.47
CA THR A 15 9.86 4.34 1.09
C THR A 15 10.84 4.60 2.23
N GLY A 16 12.08 4.15 2.08
CA GLY A 16 13.09 4.36 3.10
C GLY A 16 13.10 3.28 4.17
N PHE A 17 13.88 3.53 5.21
CA PHE A 17 14.07 2.56 6.27
C PHE A 17 12.86 2.48 7.22
N HIS A 18 12.36 1.26 7.39
CA HIS A 18 11.37 0.90 8.40
C HIS A 18 11.76 -0.44 9.02
N PRO A 19 11.70 -0.62 10.34
CA PRO A 19 12.19 -1.83 11.02
C PRO A 19 11.60 -3.13 10.48
N HIS A 20 10.31 -3.15 10.14
CA HIS A 20 9.64 -4.32 9.60
C HIS A 20 10.12 -4.75 8.20
N LEU A 21 10.90 -3.91 7.49
CA LEU A 21 11.51 -4.28 6.21
C LEU A 21 12.79 -5.12 6.37
N LEU A 22 13.35 -5.19 7.59
CA LEU A 22 14.54 -5.98 7.89
C LEU A 22 14.28 -7.49 7.87
N ILE A 23 13.03 -7.90 8.11
CA ILE A 23 12.68 -9.31 8.10
C ILE A 23 12.48 -9.81 6.67
N GLU A 24 12.73 -11.09 6.43
CA GLU A 24 12.63 -11.70 5.10
C GLU A 24 11.21 -11.60 4.53
N LYS A 25 10.20 -11.86 5.37
CA LYS A 25 8.80 -11.85 4.99
C LYS A 25 8.30 -10.43 4.69
N ASN A 26 7.57 -10.27 3.60
CA ASN A 26 6.84 -9.02 3.33
C ASN A 26 5.43 -9.10 3.90
N TYR A 27 5.01 -8.07 4.63
CA TYR A 27 3.67 -7.99 5.24
C TYR A 27 2.72 -7.12 4.44
N TYR A 28 3.23 -6.20 3.64
CA TYR A 28 2.46 -5.16 2.96
C TYR A 28 2.51 -5.31 1.45
N ALA A 29 1.54 -4.70 0.78
CA ALA A 29 1.55 -4.57 -0.66
C ALA A 29 2.68 -3.64 -1.12
N SER A 30 3.25 -3.93 -2.28
CA SER A 30 4.20 -3.08 -2.97
C SER A 30 3.65 -2.67 -4.33
N CYS A 31 3.97 -1.44 -4.75
CA CYS A 31 3.54 -0.85 -6.00
C CYS A 31 4.71 -0.71 -6.98
N LEU A 32 4.52 -1.20 -8.21
CA LEU A 32 5.34 -0.87 -9.36
C LEU A 32 4.72 0.32 -10.09
N THR A 33 5.51 1.33 -10.43
CA THR A 33 5.03 2.56 -11.09
C THR A 33 5.86 2.92 -12.29
N ASP A 34 5.28 3.76 -13.16
CA ASP A 34 6.03 4.48 -14.18
C ASP A 34 6.80 5.69 -13.58
N GLU A 35 7.46 6.46 -14.45
CA GLU A 35 8.24 7.65 -14.09
C GLU A 35 7.37 8.81 -13.55
N GLU A 36 6.07 8.79 -13.82
CA GLU A 36 5.09 9.78 -13.37
C GLU A 36 4.36 9.39 -12.09
N ASP A 37 4.79 8.30 -11.43
CA ASP A 37 4.14 7.70 -10.27
C ASP A 37 2.72 7.15 -10.56
N ASN A 38 2.40 6.79 -11.81
CA ASN A 38 1.18 6.05 -12.08
C ASN A 38 1.43 4.55 -11.82
N LEU A 39 0.45 3.89 -11.21
CA LEU A 39 0.51 2.47 -10.92
C LEU A 39 0.55 1.65 -12.22
N ILE A 40 1.53 0.74 -12.31
CA ILE A 40 1.59 -0.31 -13.31
C ILE A 40 1.03 -1.62 -12.74
N GLN A 41 1.44 -1.96 -11.52
CA GLN A 41 1.01 -3.17 -10.83
C GLN A 41 1.12 -3.00 -9.32
N ILE A 42 0.22 -3.64 -8.56
CA ILE A 42 0.32 -3.80 -7.11
C ILE A 42 0.32 -5.29 -6.76
N LYS A 43 1.18 -5.70 -5.82
CA LYS A 43 1.24 -7.08 -5.30
C LYS A 43 1.27 -7.08 -3.80
N GLU A 44 0.43 -7.94 -3.21
CA GLU A 44 0.41 -8.19 -1.77
C GLU A 44 1.60 -9.01 -1.31
N LYS A 45 2.09 -8.68 -0.10
CA LYS A 45 3.18 -9.44 0.57
C LYS A 45 4.41 -9.62 -0.32
N TYR A 46 4.74 -8.60 -1.11
CA TYR A 46 5.77 -8.63 -2.12
C TYR A 46 6.64 -7.35 -2.08
N SER A 47 7.84 -7.42 -2.63
CA SER A 47 8.67 -6.25 -2.92
C SER A 47 9.14 -6.31 -4.37
N PHE A 48 8.91 -5.25 -5.14
CA PHE A 48 9.41 -5.12 -6.51
C PHE A 48 10.91 -4.83 -6.57
N GLU A 49 11.51 -4.40 -5.46
CA GLU A 49 12.94 -4.12 -5.35
C GLU A 49 13.64 -5.14 -4.45
N LYS A 50 14.89 -5.50 -4.78
CA LYS A 50 15.74 -6.31 -3.90
C LYS A 50 16.02 -5.60 -2.59
N ASP A 51 16.32 -4.31 -2.67
CA ASP A 51 16.42 -3.42 -1.53
C ASP A 51 15.01 -2.92 -1.18
N LYS A 52 14.40 -3.53 -0.19
CA LYS A 52 13.04 -3.22 0.23
C LYS A 52 12.86 -1.75 0.61
N THR A 53 13.91 -1.05 1.02
CA THR A 53 13.83 0.36 1.38
C THR A 53 13.57 1.28 0.17
N LYS A 54 13.83 0.78 -1.04
CA LYS A 54 13.58 1.50 -2.30
C LYS A 54 12.20 1.20 -2.89
N ALA A 55 11.57 0.10 -2.47
CA ALA A 55 10.24 -0.26 -2.94
C ALA A 55 9.17 0.68 -2.38
N LYS A 56 8.11 0.91 -3.15
CA LYS A 56 6.95 1.69 -2.74
C LYS A 56 5.96 0.78 -2.02
N HIS A 57 5.95 0.82 -0.69
CA HIS A 57 5.09 0.00 0.15
C HIS A 57 3.81 0.74 0.56
N SER A 58 2.67 0.05 0.45
CA SER A 58 1.38 0.59 0.90
C SER A 58 1.23 0.43 2.40
N PRO A 59 0.85 1.48 3.15
CA PRO A 59 0.49 1.38 4.56
C PRO A 59 -0.94 0.86 4.80
N GLY A 60 -1.62 0.36 3.74
CA GLY A 60 -3.00 -0.11 3.83
C GLY A 60 -4.06 0.98 3.64
N VAL A 61 -3.69 2.12 3.07
CA VAL A 61 -4.60 3.23 2.75
C VAL A 61 -4.90 3.24 1.25
N TYR A 62 -6.18 3.23 0.90
CA TYR A 62 -6.65 3.11 -0.47
C TYR A 62 -7.71 4.16 -0.79
N TYR A 63 -7.50 4.94 -1.85
CA TYR A 63 -8.45 5.93 -2.33
C TYR A 63 -9.06 5.48 -3.66
N PHE A 64 -10.37 5.49 -3.74
CA PHE A 64 -11.16 5.35 -4.96
C PHE A 64 -11.93 6.66 -5.20
N LYS A 65 -12.02 7.08 -6.44
CA LYS A 65 -12.68 8.32 -6.85
C LYS A 65 -14.13 8.40 -6.37
N ASP A 66 -14.82 7.28 -6.39
CA ASP A 66 -16.21 7.15 -5.94
C ASP A 66 -16.55 5.71 -5.53
N GLY A 67 -17.67 5.55 -4.85
CA GLY A 67 -18.12 4.24 -4.38
C GLY A 67 -18.54 3.28 -5.49
N ALA A 68 -18.96 3.77 -6.66
CA ALA A 68 -19.32 2.93 -7.81
C ALA A 68 -18.05 2.27 -8.38
N THR A 69 -16.97 3.04 -8.51
CA THR A 69 -15.65 2.55 -8.91
C THR A 69 -15.17 1.46 -7.95
N LEU A 70 -15.20 1.73 -6.63
CA LEU A 70 -14.83 0.74 -5.61
C LEU A 70 -15.63 -0.56 -5.78
N LYS A 71 -16.96 -0.47 -5.81
CA LYS A 71 -17.84 -1.64 -5.94
C LYS A 71 -17.56 -2.44 -7.20
N LYS A 72 -17.43 -1.78 -8.36
CA LYS A 72 -17.15 -2.43 -9.64
C LYS A 72 -15.91 -3.31 -9.55
N TYR A 73 -14.79 -2.75 -9.13
CA TYR A 73 -13.51 -3.46 -9.17
C TYR A 73 -13.35 -4.47 -8.04
N CYS A 74 -13.94 -4.24 -6.89
CA CYS A 74 -14.05 -5.27 -5.86
C CYS A 74 -14.91 -6.45 -6.31
N GLN A 75 -16.02 -6.21 -7.02
CA GLN A 75 -16.85 -7.29 -7.55
C GLN A 75 -16.10 -8.10 -8.61
N MET A 76 -15.35 -7.45 -9.51
CA MET A 76 -14.51 -8.15 -10.50
C MET A 76 -13.48 -9.07 -9.82
N LEU A 77 -12.85 -8.61 -8.73
CA LEU A 77 -11.91 -9.41 -7.94
C LEU A 77 -12.60 -10.65 -7.34
N VAL A 78 -13.79 -10.46 -6.77
CA VAL A 78 -14.58 -11.54 -6.16
C VAL A 78 -15.05 -12.55 -7.22
N ASP A 79 -15.57 -12.06 -8.37
CA ASP A 79 -16.05 -12.91 -9.47
C ASP A 79 -14.91 -13.74 -10.09
N ALA A 80 -13.69 -13.17 -10.14
CA ALA A 80 -12.49 -13.87 -10.58
C ALA A 80 -11.93 -14.83 -9.52
N ASN A 81 -12.46 -14.80 -8.30
CA ASN A 81 -11.94 -15.54 -7.14
C ASN A 81 -10.42 -15.35 -6.92
N GLU A 82 -9.90 -14.14 -7.20
CA GLU A 82 -8.48 -13.82 -7.08
C GLU A 82 -8.14 -13.55 -5.63
N THR A 83 -7.60 -14.56 -4.95
CA THR A 83 -7.23 -14.51 -3.55
C THR A 83 -5.74 -14.75 -3.34
N LEU A 84 -5.20 -14.26 -2.25
CA LEU A 84 -3.88 -14.64 -1.75
C LEU A 84 -4.05 -15.36 -0.40
N ASN A 85 -3.61 -16.62 -0.31
CA ASN A 85 -3.82 -17.49 0.87
C ASN A 85 -5.31 -17.59 1.30
N GLY A 86 -6.24 -17.56 0.34
CA GLY A 86 -7.68 -17.65 0.60
C GLY A 86 -8.33 -16.34 1.06
N GLU A 87 -7.60 -15.23 1.05
CA GLU A 87 -8.10 -13.91 1.44
C GLU A 87 -8.17 -12.95 0.26
N PHE A 88 -9.22 -12.14 0.20
CA PHE A 88 -9.34 -11.01 -0.71
C PHE A 88 -8.65 -9.78 -0.11
N TYR A 89 -7.83 -9.09 -0.90
CA TYR A 89 -7.12 -7.88 -0.49
C TYR A 89 -7.65 -6.65 -1.21
N ALA A 90 -7.90 -5.59 -0.45
CA ALA A 90 -8.41 -4.31 -0.97
C ALA A 90 -7.44 -3.59 -1.92
N SER A 91 -6.19 -4.03 -2.01
CA SER A 91 -5.19 -3.54 -2.95
C SER A 91 -5.37 -4.12 -4.37
N LEU A 92 -5.79 -5.38 -4.49
CA LEU A 92 -5.84 -6.09 -5.77
C LEU A 92 -6.82 -5.49 -6.80
N PRO A 93 -7.97 -4.88 -6.42
CA PRO A 93 -8.84 -4.16 -7.35
C PRO A 93 -8.13 -3.12 -8.23
N TYR A 94 -7.02 -2.55 -7.77
CA TYR A 94 -6.27 -1.58 -8.55
C TYR A 94 -5.61 -2.15 -9.81
N ASN A 95 -5.27 -3.44 -9.82
CA ASN A 95 -4.77 -4.10 -11.04
C ASN A 95 -5.84 -4.12 -12.13
N TYR A 96 -7.10 -4.39 -11.76
CA TYR A 96 -8.22 -4.31 -12.70
C TYR A 96 -8.47 -2.89 -13.20
N MET A 97 -8.33 -1.89 -12.30
CA MET A 97 -8.43 -0.48 -12.69
C MET A 97 -7.38 -0.11 -13.75
N VAL A 98 -6.13 -0.50 -13.52
CA VAL A 98 -5.02 -0.24 -14.46
C VAL A 98 -5.27 -0.94 -15.80
N ASN A 99 -5.71 -2.20 -15.77
CA ASN A 99 -6.05 -2.97 -16.99
C ASN A 99 -7.20 -2.32 -17.79
N ASP A 100 -8.15 -1.68 -17.11
CA ASP A 100 -9.23 -0.89 -17.74
C ASP A 100 -8.77 0.53 -18.16
N GLY A 101 -7.48 0.84 -18.12
CA GLY A 101 -6.91 2.14 -18.49
C GLY A 101 -7.21 3.28 -17.52
N LYS A 102 -7.60 2.97 -16.27
CA LYS A 102 -7.80 3.95 -15.22
C LYS A 102 -6.47 4.47 -14.68
N LYS A 103 -6.44 5.74 -14.31
CA LYS A 103 -5.26 6.36 -13.71
C LYS A 103 -5.27 6.17 -12.21
N VAL A 104 -4.30 5.42 -11.70
CA VAL A 104 -4.07 5.22 -10.27
C VAL A 104 -2.74 5.85 -9.89
N TRP A 105 -2.79 6.84 -9.00
CA TRP A 105 -1.60 7.55 -8.55
C TRP A 105 -0.99 6.90 -7.30
N VAL A 106 0.34 6.82 -7.26
CA VAL A 106 1.11 6.24 -6.14
C VAL A 106 2.03 7.31 -5.54
N PRO A 107 1.51 8.26 -4.74
CA PRO A 107 2.34 9.25 -4.07
C PRO A 107 3.23 8.61 -3.01
N THR A 108 4.51 8.99 -2.97
CA THR A 108 5.49 8.56 -1.96
C THR A 108 5.68 9.64 -0.89
N ASN A 109 4.58 10.11 -0.33
CA ASN A 109 4.55 11.21 0.64
C ASN A 109 4.15 10.78 2.06
N VAL A 110 4.24 9.49 2.34
CA VAL A 110 4.09 8.97 3.71
C VAL A 110 5.47 8.99 4.36
N ASP A 111 5.77 10.05 5.08
CA ASP A 111 7.10 10.27 5.68
C ASP A 111 7.41 9.26 6.79
N LYS A 112 6.37 8.85 7.54
CA LYS A 112 6.51 7.88 8.64
C LYS A 112 5.34 6.93 8.63
N PHE A 113 5.65 5.66 8.69
CA PHE A 113 4.69 4.59 8.88
C PHE A 113 5.00 3.87 10.19
N CYS A 114 4.11 4.01 11.18
CA CYS A 114 4.19 3.30 12.44
C CYS A 114 3.30 2.07 12.37
N GLN A 115 3.90 0.90 12.50
CA GLN A 115 3.17 -0.36 12.53
C GLN A 115 2.60 -0.59 13.93
N TRP A 116 1.28 -0.77 14.02
CA TRP A 116 0.57 -1.08 15.25
C TRP A 116 -0.42 -2.25 15.04
N GLY A 117 -0.07 -3.13 14.12
CA GLY A 117 -0.95 -4.21 13.67
C GLY A 117 -1.02 -5.38 14.64
N THR A 118 -0.06 -5.50 15.57
CA THR A 118 -0.04 -6.52 16.60
C THR A 118 0.17 -5.91 17.99
N PRO A 119 -0.19 -6.64 19.08
CA PRO A 119 0.13 -6.19 20.44
C PRO A 119 1.62 -5.94 20.66
N GLU A 120 2.48 -6.74 20.04
CA GLU A 120 3.94 -6.62 20.12
C GLU A 120 4.42 -5.32 19.45
N ASP A 121 3.93 -5.02 18.25
CA ASP A 121 4.24 -3.77 17.54
C ASP A 121 3.85 -2.54 18.38
N MET A 122 2.67 -2.59 19.00
CA MET A 122 2.20 -1.51 19.87
C MET A 122 3.06 -1.37 21.12
N ALA A 123 3.45 -2.48 21.74
CA ALA A 123 4.31 -2.48 22.94
C ALA A 123 5.68 -1.88 22.61
N ASP A 124 6.29 -2.24 21.49
CA ASP A 124 7.56 -1.69 21.00
C ASP A 124 7.46 -0.17 20.76
N TYR A 125 6.39 0.26 20.07
CA TYR A 125 6.15 1.68 19.85
C TYR A 125 6.00 2.48 21.14
N LEU A 126 5.26 1.96 22.13
CA LEU A 126 5.05 2.61 23.42
C LEU A 126 6.36 2.69 24.22
N PHE A 127 7.17 1.63 24.20
CA PHE A 127 8.47 1.60 24.85
C PHE A 127 9.39 2.72 24.31
N TRP A 128 9.54 2.82 22.99
CA TRP A 128 10.39 3.85 22.38
C TRP A 128 9.84 5.27 22.59
N THR A 129 8.50 5.43 22.58
CA THR A 129 7.86 6.72 22.91
C THR A 129 8.19 7.16 24.33
N GLU A 130 8.17 6.24 25.29
CA GLU A 130 8.51 6.54 26.67
C GLU A 130 10.01 6.87 26.83
N CYS A 131 10.89 6.13 26.15
CA CYS A 131 12.32 6.41 26.14
C CYS A 131 12.62 7.83 25.61
N THR A 132 11.96 8.24 24.52
CA THR A 132 12.20 9.56 23.92
C THR A 132 11.62 10.74 24.70
N ARG A 133 10.62 10.51 25.57
CA ARG A 133 10.06 11.54 26.46
C ARG A 133 10.99 11.93 27.62
N ARG A 134 12.00 11.10 27.88
CA ARG A 134 12.94 11.33 28.99
C ARG A 134 14.15 12.19 28.60
N PHE A 135 14.23 12.57 27.34
CA PHE A 135 15.23 13.49 26.78
C PHE A 135 14.55 14.76 26.24
#